data_ac9a0ff4c40d85980cbdd4cc8f6f3013
#
_entry.id   ac9a0ff4c40d85980cbdd4cc8f6f3013
#
_cell.length_a   1.000
_cell.length_b   1.000
_cell.length_c   1.000
_cell.angle_alpha   90.00
_cell.angle_beta   90.00
_cell.angle_gamma   90.00
#
_symmetry.space_group_name_H-M   'P 1'
#
loop_
_entity.id
_entity.type
_entity.pdbx_description
1 polymer ?
#
loop_
_entity_poly.entity_id
_entity_poly.type
_entity_poly.pdbx_seq_one_letter_code
_entity_poly.pdbx_strand_id
1 'polypeptide(L)'
;MEQVRTYTAKRKSSYIKNSYENKGLYVLSVIFLVVYYIVPQYFGLSVAGFDLTAQRLMMLIMFFYIISFNDIKNRFFDIIRHSIYLPYIIVFMCVTMYTMVLRVDINTFMQSAIEFICMYILVYIIKDVLGIKRTLQIIKVLLFIMCLQGIVEYVIQFSLFQYLETLPGKINIQIRSGSYRIMGPCNHALAYGLVLISSFPLICVDLEKKALNLLQNKILFMLVMLNIFLTGSRSALAIFIIEVLFIIILSDRENKKKTIIFLFCFLLISVIAVLGFYNTSFSQTVLRQFASIFDELFGTQWAVKFGAEVERLSQSSSYRELLPKIFKQSWLNPLIGRGVSRHFSAVIDGYTIMSIDNFFVAQYIRYAYPGLIAYVLLLINTLVKMLKNVKINKGLVLACLFGFFSYYMNLWFMDALQTLKYVYMLMAIFEVILIENNKTADTKQIKKSKYIK
;
A
#
# COMPACT_ATOMS: atom_id res chain seq x y z
N MET A 1 -21.61 9.54 42.92
CA MET A 1 -21.00 8.34 42.26
C MET A 1 -21.94 7.59 41.34
N GLU A 2 -23.20 7.46 41.66
CA GLU A 2 -24.22 6.77 40.85
C GLU A 2 -24.52 7.44 39.48
N GLN A 3 -24.62 8.77 39.44
CA GLN A 3 -24.86 9.49 38.17
C GLN A 3 -23.71 9.36 37.17
N VAL A 4 -22.47 9.18 37.61
CA VAL A 4 -21.32 8.97 36.68
C VAL A 4 -21.26 7.52 36.18
N ARG A 5 -21.69 6.55 37.01
CA ARG A 5 -21.86 5.15 36.59
C ARG A 5 -23.00 5.00 35.58
N THR A 6 -24.11 5.70 35.80
CA THR A 6 -25.23 5.70 34.84
C THR A 6 -24.88 6.39 33.53
N TYR A 7 -24.08 7.46 33.53
CA TYR A 7 -23.64 8.14 32.29
C TYR A 7 -22.64 7.30 31.48
N THR A 8 -21.70 6.63 32.14
CA THR A 8 -20.74 5.71 31.48
C THR A 8 -21.43 4.41 31.03
N ALA A 9 -22.38 3.89 31.78
CA ALA A 9 -23.18 2.72 31.39
C ALA A 9 -24.15 3.05 30.22
N LYS A 10 -24.82 4.21 30.24
CA LYS A 10 -25.64 4.69 29.12
C LYS A 10 -24.81 4.94 27.85
N ARG A 11 -23.59 5.48 27.99
CA ARG A 11 -22.71 5.70 26.84
C ARG A 11 -22.16 4.38 26.26
N LYS A 12 -21.82 3.41 27.12
CA LYS A 12 -21.44 2.04 26.70
C LYS A 12 -22.65 1.29 26.07
N SER A 13 -23.83 1.43 26.66
CA SER A 13 -25.07 0.84 26.13
C SER A 13 -25.49 1.48 24.80
N SER A 14 -25.34 2.80 24.62
CA SER A 14 -25.60 3.45 23.33
C SER A 14 -24.58 3.05 22.25
N TYR A 15 -23.30 2.86 22.60
CA TYR A 15 -22.28 2.36 21.69
C TYR A 15 -22.55 0.90 21.24
N ILE A 16 -22.99 0.04 22.17
CA ILE A 16 -23.34 -1.35 21.87
C ILE A 16 -24.68 -1.40 21.09
N LYS A 17 -25.65 -0.57 21.44
CA LYS A 17 -26.95 -0.50 20.75
C LYS A 17 -26.81 0.02 19.31
N ASN A 18 -25.99 1.06 19.08
CA ASN A 18 -25.70 1.56 17.72
C ASN A 18 -24.92 0.56 16.85
N SER A 19 -24.12 -0.33 17.45
CA SER A 19 -23.41 -1.38 16.71
C SER A 19 -24.36 -2.47 16.15
N TYR A 20 -25.51 -2.72 16.79
CA TYR A 20 -26.50 -3.67 16.31
C TYR A 20 -27.52 -3.04 15.33
N GLU A 21 -27.72 -1.72 15.38
CA GLU A 21 -28.70 -1.02 14.52
C GLU A 21 -28.24 -0.87 13.06
N ASN A 22 -26.95 -1.08 12.75
CA ASN A 22 -26.42 -0.89 11.38
C ASN A 22 -25.72 -2.13 10.82
N LYS A 23 -26.40 -3.31 10.89
CA LYS A 23 -25.90 -4.54 10.22
C LYS A 23 -25.57 -4.28 8.73
N GLY A 24 -26.37 -3.46 8.06
CA GLY A 24 -26.15 -3.08 6.67
C GLY A 24 -24.81 -2.36 6.45
N LEU A 25 -24.48 -1.38 7.28
CA LEU A 25 -23.21 -0.65 7.18
C LEU A 25 -21.99 -1.56 7.47
N TYR A 26 -22.13 -2.48 8.43
CA TYR A 26 -21.09 -3.45 8.72
C TYR A 26 -20.83 -4.36 7.50
N VAL A 27 -21.86 -4.95 6.93
CA VAL A 27 -21.74 -5.81 5.74
C VAL A 27 -21.18 -5.02 4.56
N LEU A 28 -21.69 -3.81 4.33
CA LEU A 28 -21.22 -2.93 3.26
C LEU A 28 -19.73 -2.58 3.44
N SER A 29 -19.28 -2.35 4.68
CA SER A 29 -17.87 -2.10 4.99
C SER A 29 -16.96 -3.29 4.74
N VAL A 30 -17.44 -4.51 5.03
CA VAL A 30 -16.69 -5.74 4.71
C VAL A 30 -16.60 -5.94 3.20
N ILE A 31 -17.73 -5.78 2.48
CA ILE A 31 -17.75 -5.85 1.00
C ILE A 31 -16.81 -4.80 0.41
N PHE A 32 -16.82 -3.57 0.95
CA PHE A 32 -15.91 -2.52 0.51
C PHE A 32 -14.44 -2.97 0.63
N LEU A 33 -14.03 -3.57 1.75
CA LEU A 33 -12.67 -4.07 1.94
C LEU A 33 -12.34 -5.23 1.00
N VAL A 34 -13.28 -6.13 0.72
CA VAL A 34 -13.09 -7.22 -0.26
C VAL A 34 -12.86 -6.64 -1.65
N VAL A 35 -13.71 -5.71 -2.09
CA VAL A 35 -13.56 -5.04 -3.40
C VAL A 35 -12.24 -4.27 -3.46
N TYR A 36 -11.88 -3.61 -2.37
CA TYR A 36 -10.66 -2.81 -2.26
C TYR A 36 -9.38 -3.62 -2.44
N TYR A 37 -9.33 -4.86 -1.90
CA TYR A 37 -8.15 -5.71 -1.95
C TYR A 37 -8.15 -6.69 -3.12
N ILE A 38 -9.29 -7.36 -3.37
CA ILE A 38 -9.36 -8.52 -4.26
C ILE A 38 -9.78 -8.14 -5.67
N VAL A 39 -10.72 -7.18 -5.84
CA VAL A 39 -11.24 -6.86 -7.17
C VAL A 39 -10.22 -6.02 -7.94
N PRO A 40 -9.81 -6.46 -9.14
CA PRO A 40 -8.82 -5.75 -9.93
C PRO A 40 -9.34 -4.40 -10.45
N GLN A 41 -8.43 -3.47 -10.68
CA GLN A 41 -8.78 -2.12 -11.15
C GLN A 41 -9.12 -2.06 -12.65
N TYR A 42 -8.88 -3.11 -13.38
CA TYR A 42 -9.31 -3.25 -14.75
C TYR A 42 -10.72 -3.87 -14.90
N PHE A 43 -11.39 -4.11 -13.77
CA PHE A 43 -12.81 -4.46 -13.72
C PHE A 43 -13.65 -3.22 -13.46
N GLY A 44 -14.43 -2.81 -14.45
CA GLY A 44 -15.25 -1.61 -14.41
C GLY A 44 -15.87 -1.26 -15.75
N LEU A 45 -16.34 -0.03 -15.87
CA LEU A 45 -16.95 0.53 -17.08
C LEU A 45 -16.24 1.83 -17.42
N SER A 46 -15.98 2.07 -18.70
CA SER A 46 -15.50 3.37 -19.15
C SER A 46 -16.69 4.24 -19.55
N VAL A 47 -16.85 5.37 -18.85
CA VAL A 47 -17.95 6.31 -19.07
C VAL A 47 -17.35 7.68 -19.41
N ALA A 48 -17.59 8.17 -20.62
CA ALA A 48 -17.10 9.49 -21.07
C ALA A 48 -15.58 9.70 -20.86
N GLY A 49 -14.77 8.65 -21.07
CA GLY A 49 -13.30 8.72 -20.91
C GLY A 49 -12.83 8.62 -19.44
N PHE A 50 -13.74 8.35 -18.50
CA PHE A 50 -13.44 8.10 -17.11
C PHE A 50 -13.70 6.63 -16.77
N ASP A 51 -12.68 5.94 -16.22
CA ASP A 51 -12.81 4.54 -15.83
C ASP A 51 -13.51 4.44 -14.47
N LEU A 52 -14.77 4.04 -14.46
CA LEU A 52 -15.53 3.73 -13.26
C LEU A 52 -15.25 2.28 -12.84
N THR A 53 -14.15 2.08 -12.12
CA THR A 53 -13.77 0.76 -11.62
C THR A 53 -14.71 0.30 -10.50
N ALA A 54 -14.78 -1.02 -10.26
CA ALA A 54 -15.59 -1.57 -9.15
C ALA A 54 -15.26 -0.92 -7.80
N GLN A 55 -13.99 -0.61 -7.55
CA GLN A 55 -13.55 0.10 -6.35
C GLN A 55 -14.15 1.51 -6.27
N ARG A 56 -14.12 2.27 -7.36
CA ARG A 56 -14.70 3.63 -7.44
C ARG A 56 -16.21 3.60 -7.26
N LEU A 57 -16.86 2.63 -7.88
CA LEU A 57 -18.31 2.43 -7.70
C LEU A 57 -18.65 2.12 -6.24
N MET A 58 -17.92 1.20 -5.62
CA MET A 58 -18.13 0.84 -4.23
C MET A 58 -17.85 2.02 -3.28
N MET A 59 -16.85 2.83 -3.59
CA MET A 59 -16.56 4.08 -2.87
C MET A 59 -17.73 5.06 -2.98
N LEU A 60 -18.31 5.23 -4.17
CA LEU A 60 -19.49 6.09 -4.35
C LEU A 60 -20.69 5.58 -3.55
N ILE A 61 -20.96 4.26 -3.57
CA ILE A 61 -22.02 3.66 -2.77
C ILE A 61 -21.82 3.95 -1.28
N MET A 62 -20.59 3.74 -0.77
CA MET A 62 -20.26 4.03 0.63
C MET A 62 -20.41 5.53 0.95
N PHE A 63 -19.96 6.39 0.06
CA PHE A 63 -20.05 7.84 0.25
C PHE A 63 -21.51 8.31 0.28
N PHE A 64 -22.34 7.86 -0.65
CA PHE A 64 -23.77 8.16 -0.65
C PHE A 64 -24.47 7.62 0.61
N TYR A 65 -24.13 6.40 1.04
CA TYR A 65 -24.65 5.87 2.28
C TYR A 65 -24.28 6.76 3.49
N ILE A 66 -23.03 7.18 3.59
CA ILE A 66 -22.55 8.06 4.67
C ILE A 66 -23.30 9.39 4.67
N ILE A 67 -23.52 9.99 3.51
CA ILE A 67 -24.18 11.31 3.41
C ILE A 67 -25.68 11.22 3.69
N SER A 68 -26.33 10.11 3.39
CA SER A 68 -27.78 9.93 3.56
C SER A 68 -28.24 9.95 5.02
N PHE A 69 -27.32 9.70 5.98
CA PHE A 69 -27.66 9.67 7.40
C PHE A 69 -26.93 10.79 8.15
N ASN A 70 -27.67 11.76 8.71
CA ASN A 70 -27.10 12.95 9.34
C ASN A 70 -26.08 12.64 10.46
N ASP A 71 -26.34 11.64 11.30
CA ASP A 71 -25.41 11.28 12.39
C ASP A 71 -24.10 10.68 11.85
N ILE A 72 -24.19 9.88 10.79
CA ILE A 72 -23.04 9.27 10.12
C ILE A 72 -22.25 10.36 9.40
N LYS A 73 -22.93 11.20 8.64
CA LYS A 73 -22.37 12.35 7.93
C LYS A 73 -21.58 13.26 8.86
N ASN A 74 -22.18 13.68 9.99
CA ASN A 74 -21.52 14.57 10.94
C ASN A 74 -20.25 13.94 11.51
N ARG A 75 -20.27 12.65 11.87
CA ARG A 75 -19.06 11.92 12.33
C ARG A 75 -17.99 11.80 11.26
N PHE A 76 -18.38 11.57 10.02
CA PHE A 76 -17.46 11.50 8.89
C PHE A 76 -16.78 12.84 8.63
N PHE A 77 -17.54 13.95 8.58
CA PHE A 77 -16.96 15.29 8.40
C PHE A 77 -16.13 15.74 9.61
N ASP A 78 -16.48 15.29 10.83
CA ASP A 78 -15.67 15.54 12.02
C ASP A 78 -14.29 14.86 11.93
N ILE A 79 -14.23 13.62 11.40
CA ILE A 79 -12.97 12.95 11.10
C ILE A 79 -12.13 13.78 10.13
N ILE A 80 -12.72 14.23 9.03
CA ILE A 80 -12.01 15.03 8.02
C ILE A 80 -11.45 16.31 8.64
N ARG A 81 -12.27 17.06 9.38
CA ARG A 81 -11.88 18.34 9.99
C ARG A 81 -10.72 18.25 10.96
N HIS A 82 -10.61 17.13 11.70
CA HIS A 82 -9.56 16.91 12.69
C HIS A 82 -8.42 16.04 12.16
N SER A 83 -8.42 15.74 10.86
CA SER A 83 -7.38 14.91 10.26
C SER A 83 -6.02 15.62 10.23
N ILE A 84 -4.98 14.87 10.63
CA ILE A 84 -3.59 15.36 10.55
C ILE A 84 -3.10 15.56 9.11
N TYR A 85 -3.79 14.97 8.14
CA TYR A 85 -3.45 15.05 6.72
C TYR A 85 -4.13 16.20 6.00
N LEU A 86 -5.25 16.72 6.54
CA LEU A 86 -6.12 17.67 5.85
C LEU A 86 -5.38 18.91 5.29
N PRO A 87 -4.47 19.59 6.04
CA PRO A 87 -3.79 20.78 5.51
C PRO A 87 -2.96 20.46 4.25
N TYR A 88 -2.26 19.34 4.24
CA TYR A 88 -1.41 18.91 3.12
C TYR A 88 -2.24 18.44 1.92
N ILE A 89 -3.35 17.76 2.19
CA ILE A 89 -4.31 17.35 1.16
C ILE A 89 -4.91 18.56 0.48
N ILE A 90 -5.32 19.59 1.24
CA ILE A 90 -5.87 20.83 0.67
C ILE A 90 -4.85 21.49 -0.26
N VAL A 91 -3.58 21.63 0.17
CA VAL A 91 -2.53 22.24 -0.67
C VAL A 91 -2.36 21.43 -1.96
N PHE A 92 -2.28 20.11 -1.87
CA PHE A 92 -2.16 19.25 -3.06
C PHE A 92 -3.40 19.33 -3.97
N MET A 93 -4.60 19.37 -3.39
CA MET A 93 -5.86 19.50 -4.14
C MET A 93 -5.97 20.86 -4.85
N CYS A 94 -5.48 21.94 -4.25
CA CYS A 94 -5.39 23.23 -4.94
C CYS A 94 -4.48 23.15 -6.17
N VAL A 95 -3.35 22.44 -6.07
CA VAL A 95 -2.44 22.24 -7.22
C VAL A 95 -3.09 21.39 -8.31
N THR A 96 -3.76 20.31 -7.96
CA THR A 96 -4.45 19.46 -8.94
C THR A 96 -5.61 20.20 -9.60
N MET A 97 -6.31 21.06 -8.86
CA MET A 97 -7.42 21.89 -9.36
C MET A 97 -6.93 22.93 -10.39
N TYR A 98 -5.89 23.71 -10.08
CA TYR A 98 -5.41 24.67 -11.07
C TYR A 98 -4.79 23.97 -12.28
N THR A 99 -4.11 22.81 -12.11
CA THR A 99 -3.59 22.02 -13.22
C THR A 99 -4.73 21.51 -14.10
N MET A 100 -5.83 21.03 -13.49
CA MET A 100 -7.05 20.64 -14.20
C MET A 100 -7.58 21.77 -15.09
N VAL A 101 -7.73 22.97 -14.52
CA VAL A 101 -8.26 24.14 -15.25
C VAL A 101 -7.33 24.53 -16.39
N LEU A 102 -6.03 24.66 -16.14
CA LEU A 102 -5.06 25.12 -17.15
C LEU A 102 -4.79 24.09 -18.25
N ARG A 103 -4.99 22.81 -17.97
CA ARG A 103 -4.79 21.71 -18.94
C ARG A 103 -6.08 21.17 -19.53
N VAL A 104 -7.24 21.63 -19.04
CA VAL A 104 -8.57 21.12 -19.42
C VAL A 104 -8.62 19.58 -19.26
N ASP A 105 -8.12 19.09 -18.12
CA ASP A 105 -8.01 17.66 -17.80
C ASP A 105 -8.65 17.36 -16.46
N ILE A 106 -9.95 17.05 -16.50
CA ILE A 106 -10.75 16.76 -15.29
C ILE A 106 -10.22 15.56 -14.51
N ASN A 107 -9.60 14.59 -15.18
CA ASN A 107 -9.06 13.40 -14.53
C ASN A 107 -7.94 13.74 -13.54
N THR A 108 -7.18 14.80 -13.82
CA THR A 108 -6.10 15.31 -12.95
C THR A 108 -6.59 15.65 -11.54
N PHE A 109 -7.77 16.26 -11.41
CA PHE A 109 -8.36 16.56 -10.10
C PHE A 109 -9.16 15.37 -9.55
N MET A 110 -10.01 14.78 -10.38
CA MET A 110 -10.94 13.73 -9.96
C MET A 110 -10.22 12.49 -9.40
N GLN A 111 -9.12 12.08 -10.03
CA GLN A 111 -8.36 10.93 -9.53
C GLN A 111 -7.84 11.16 -8.10
N SER A 112 -7.23 12.31 -7.85
CA SER A 112 -6.72 12.65 -6.52
C SER A 112 -7.84 12.82 -5.48
N ALA A 113 -8.95 13.46 -5.85
CA ALA A 113 -10.10 13.65 -4.98
C ALA A 113 -10.71 12.29 -4.55
N ILE A 114 -10.90 11.39 -5.49
CA ILE A 114 -11.42 10.03 -5.24
C ILE A 114 -10.51 9.26 -4.28
N GLU A 115 -9.21 9.32 -4.48
CA GLU A 115 -8.24 8.63 -3.64
C GLU A 115 -8.28 9.13 -2.18
N PHE A 116 -8.34 10.43 -1.96
CA PHE A 116 -8.42 10.99 -0.60
C PHE A 116 -9.78 10.78 0.06
N ILE A 117 -10.89 10.86 -0.69
CA ILE A 117 -12.21 10.50 -0.17
C ILE A 117 -12.22 9.03 0.26
N CYS A 118 -11.63 8.15 -0.54
CA CYS A 118 -11.49 6.73 -0.23
C CYS A 118 -10.70 6.52 1.07
N MET A 119 -9.60 7.25 1.28
CA MET A 119 -8.82 7.21 2.52
C MET A 119 -9.68 7.61 3.74
N TYR A 120 -10.47 8.69 3.66
CA TYR A 120 -11.33 9.09 4.77
C TYR A 120 -12.48 8.12 5.03
N ILE A 121 -13.03 7.49 3.99
CA ILE A 121 -14.00 6.39 4.15
C ILE A 121 -13.35 5.23 4.93
N LEU A 122 -12.10 4.86 4.62
CA LEU A 122 -11.36 3.85 5.38
C LEU A 122 -11.18 4.26 6.85
N VAL A 123 -10.80 5.51 7.13
CA VAL A 123 -10.70 6.01 8.52
C VAL A 123 -12.04 5.86 9.24
N TYR A 124 -13.15 6.23 8.60
CA TYR A 124 -14.48 6.09 9.15
C TYR A 124 -14.85 4.64 9.43
N ILE A 125 -14.65 3.74 8.45
CA ILE A 125 -14.91 2.31 8.56
C ILE A 125 -14.12 1.70 9.73
N ILE A 126 -12.83 2.00 9.81
CA ILE A 126 -11.95 1.44 10.85
C ILE A 126 -12.33 1.98 12.23
N LYS A 127 -12.62 3.30 12.34
CA LYS A 127 -12.88 3.94 13.62
C LYS A 127 -14.27 3.61 14.19
N ASP A 128 -15.32 3.74 13.36
CA ASP A 128 -16.69 3.76 13.83
C ASP A 128 -17.50 2.47 13.51
N VAL A 129 -16.99 1.59 12.61
CA VAL A 129 -17.74 0.40 12.18
C VAL A 129 -17.05 -0.91 12.59
N LEU A 130 -15.81 -1.13 12.12
CA LEU A 130 -15.13 -2.42 12.29
C LEU A 130 -14.21 -2.48 13.52
N GLY A 131 -13.55 -1.38 13.83
CA GLY A 131 -12.44 -1.34 14.77
C GLY A 131 -11.14 -1.92 14.18
N ILE A 132 -9.99 -1.50 14.74
CA ILE A 132 -8.66 -1.91 14.26
C ILE A 132 -8.48 -3.43 14.23
N LYS A 133 -8.89 -4.13 15.31
CA LYS A 133 -8.69 -5.58 15.43
C LYS A 133 -9.35 -6.36 14.30
N ARG A 134 -10.61 -6.07 14.02
CA ARG A 134 -11.38 -6.74 12.93
C ARG A 134 -10.85 -6.37 11.56
N THR A 135 -10.51 -5.11 11.35
CA THR A 135 -9.90 -4.66 10.09
C THR A 135 -8.61 -5.44 9.79
N LEU A 136 -7.71 -5.59 10.77
CA LEU A 136 -6.51 -6.40 10.59
C LEU A 136 -6.81 -7.88 10.33
N GLN A 137 -7.82 -8.44 10.96
CA GLN A 137 -8.24 -9.83 10.68
C GLN A 137 -8.74 -9.97 9.24
N ILE A 138 -9.56 -9.04 8.75
CA ILE A 138 -10.05 -9.04 7.37
C ILE A 138 -8.86 -8.90 6.40
N ILE A 139 -7.95 -7.97 6.62
CA ILE A 139 -6.76 -7.79 5.79
C ILE A 139 -5.94 -9.08 5.72
N LYS A 140 -5.72 -9.77 6.84
CA LYS A 140 -4.98 -11.04 6.88
C LYS A 140 -5.65 -12.12 6.06
N VAL A 141 -6.99 -12.24 6.15
CA VAL A 141 -7.76 -13.21 5.35
C VAL A 141 -7.68 -12.87 3.86
N LEU A 142 -7.83 -11.58 3.49
CA LEU A 142 -7.76 -11.15 2.10
C LEU A 142 -6.36 -11.39 1.51
N LEU A 143 -5.31 -11.06 2.25
CA LEU A 143 -3.93 -11.37 1.84
C LEU A 143 -3.69 -12.87 1.70
N PHE A 144 -4.24 -13.69 2.59
CA PHE A 144 -4.15 -15.14 2.48
C PHE A 144 -4.79 -15.65 1.18
N ILE A 145 -6.00 -15.18 0.86
CA ILE A 145 -6.69 -15.52 -0.39
C ILE A 145 -5.88 -15.06 -1.61
N MET A 146 -5.37 -13.82 -1.59
CA MET A 146 -4.53 -13.29 -2.67
C MET A 146 -3.26 -14.13 -2.88
N CYS A 147 -2.61 -14.54 -1.80
CA CYS A 147 -1.40 -15.35 -1.89
C CYS A 147 -1.67 -16.76 -2.41
N LEU A 148 -2.77 -17.39 -1.99
CA LEU A 148 -3.17 -18.70 -2.55
C LEU A 148 -3.46 -18.59 -4.05
N GLN A 149 -4.20 -17.57 -4.45
CA GLN A 149 -4.51 -17.34 -5.85
C GLN A 149 -3.24 -17.04 -6.67
N GLY A 150 -2.26 -16.29 -6.11
CA GLY A 150 -0.97 -16.06 -6.76
C GLY A 150 -0.17 -17.37 -6.98
N ILE A 151 -0.26 -18.34 -6.07
CA ILE A 151 0.36 -19.66 -6.27
C ILE A 151 -0.35 -20.42 -7.39
N VAL A 152 -1.69 -20.42 -7.41
CA VAL A 152 -2.48 -21.02 -8.48
C VAL A 152 -2.12 -20.39 -9.82
N GLU A 153 -2.06 -19.05 -9.88
CA GLU A 153 -1.65 -18.28 -11.07
C GLU A 153 -0.27 -18.73 -11.59
N TYR A 154 0.70 -18.94 -10.68
CA TYR A 154 2.02 -19.42 -11.07
C TYR A 154 1.98 -20.82 -11.67
N VAL A 155 1.22 -21.74 -11.08
CA VAL A 155 1.13 -23.15 -11.53
C VAL A 155 0.47 -23.24 -12.90
N ILE A 156 -0.63 -22.50 -13.13
CA ILE A 156 -1.35 -22.53 -14.40
C ILE A 156 -0.78 -21.58 -15.46
N GLN A 157 0.21 -20.74 -15.09
CA GLN A 157 0.82 -19.70 -15.95
C GLN A 157 -0.21 -18.72 -16.53
N PHE A 158 -1.29 -18.48 -15.81
CA PHE A 158 -2.40 -17.65 -16.22
C PHE A 158 -3.07 -16.99 -15.01
N SER A 159 -3.35 -15.68 -15.07
CA SER A 159 -4.06 -15.00 -14.01
C SER A 159 -5.58 -15.18 -14.15
N LEU A 160 -6.21 -15.79 -13.15
CA LEU A 160 -7.68 -15.93 -13.12
C LEU A 160 -8.40 -14.58 -13.13
N PHE A 161 -7.75 -13.52 -12.67
CA PHE A 161 -8.30 -12.17 -12.70
C PHE A 161 -8.45 -11.60 -14.11
N GLN A 162 -7.78 -12.16 -15.13
CA GLN A 162 -7.97 -11.74 -16.53
C GLN A 162 -9.41 -11.94 -17.01
N TYR A 163 -10.13 -12.94 -16.47
CA TYR A 163 -11.57 -13.11 -16.77
C TYR A 163 -12.44 -11.93 -16.31
N LEU A 164 -11.91 -11.09 -15.43
CA LEU A 164 -12.56 -9.86 -14.95
C LEU A 164 -12.12 -8.62 -15.73
N GLU A 165 -11.35 -8.75 -16.82
CA GLU A 165 -10.94 -7.60 -17.62
C GLU A 165 -12.12 -7.08 -18.45
N THR A 166 -12.70 -5.97 -18.02
CA THR A 166 -13.74 -5.24 -18.76
C THR A 166 -13.24 -3.90 -19.26
N LEU A 167 -12.07 -3.45 -18.79
CA LEU A 167 -11.35 -2.27 -19.29
C LEU A 167 -10.13 -2.75 -20.08
N PRO A 168 -10.22 -2.86 -21.44
CA PRO A 168 -9.22 -3.51 -22.25
C PRO A 168 -7.87 -2.79 -22.23
N GLY A 169 -6.79 -3.55 -22.40
CA GLY A 169 -5.42 -3.02 -22.49
C GLY A 169 -4.83 -2.50 -21.19
N LYS A 170 -5.44 -2.80 -20.04
CA LYS A 170 -4.91 -2.41 -18.73
C LYS A 170 -3.99 -3.47 -18.12
N ILE A 171 -4.09 -4.71 -18.57
CA ILE A 171 -3.28 -5.82 -18.08
C ILE A 171 -1.95 -5.86 -18.82
N ASN A 172 -0.87 -5.96 -18.05
CA ASN A 172 0.48 -6.12 -18.59
C ASN A 172 1.10 -7.43 -18.09
N ILE A 173 0.88 -8.50 -18.85
CA ILE A 173 1.45 -9.82 -18.57
C ILE A 173 2.94 -9.78 -18.86
N GLN A 174 3.73 -10.23 -17.90
CA GLN A 174 5.18 -10.24 -18.03
C GLN A 174 5.77 -11.65 -17.92
N ILE A 175 6.42 -12.06 -19.00
CA ILE A 175 7.33 -13.19 -19.00
C ILE A 175 8.74 -12.63 -19.04
N ARG A 176 9.58 -12.99 -18.08
CA ARG A 176 10.96 -12.53 -18.03
C ARG A 176 11.92 -13.71 -17.99
N SER A 177 12.83 -13.77 -18.94
CA SER A 177 13.79 -14.86 -19.07
C SER A 177 13.11 -16.26 -18.99
N GLY A 178 12.00 -16.43 -19.71
CA GLY A 178 11.23 -17.68 -19.75
C GLY A 178 10.39 -18.00 -18.49
N SER A 179 10.39 -17.14 -17.46
CA SER A 179 9.57 -17.32 -16.26
C SER A 179 8.37 -16.41 -16.23
N TYR A 180 7.18 -16.98 -15.98
CA TYR A 180 5.95 -16.24 -15.74
C TYR A 180 6.04 -15.52 -14.40
N ARG A 181 5.55 -14.29 -14.35
CA ARG A 181 5.55 -13.44 -13.17
C ARG A 181 4.12 -13.21 -12.71
N ILE A 182 3.78 -13.65 -11.49
CA ILE A 182 2.44 -13.48 -10.92
C ILE A 182 2.14 -12.01 -10.69
N MET A 183 0.90 -11.63 -10.94
CA MET A 183 0.43 -10.24 -10.75
C MET A 183 -0.78 -10.13 -9.82
N GLY A 184 -1.37 -11.25 -9.38
CA GLY A 184 -2.52 -11.24 -8.50
C GLY A 184 -3.66 -10.35 -9.02
N PRO A 185 -4.33 -9.56 -8.16
CA PRO A 185 -5.39 -8.64 -8.58
C PRO A 185 -4.86 -7.32 -9.17
N CYS A 186 -3.54 -7.20 -9.37
CA CYS A 186 -2.94 -6.01 -9.97
C CYS A 186 -2.81 -6.18 -11.48
N ASN A 187 -2.62 -5.07 -12.20
CA ASN A 187 -2.40 -5.11 -13.64
C ASN A 187 -0.97 -5.49 -14.04
N HIS A 188 -0.07 -5.66 -13.07
CA HIS A 188 1.36 -5.81 -13.31
C HIS A 188 2.04 -6.50 -12.12
N ALA A 189 3.02 -7.37 -12.37
CA ALA A 189 3.73 -8.12 -11.34
C ALA A 189 4.44 -7.23 -10.29
N LEU A 190 5.06 -6.11 -10.73
CA LEU A 190 5.70 -5.17 -9.79
C LEU A 190 4.69 -4.51 -8.85
N ALA A 191 3.49 -4.20 -9.35
CA ALA A 191 2.41 -3.63 -8.53
C ALA A 191 1.94 -4.63 -7.47
N TYR A 192 1.87 -5.92 -7.80
CA TYR A 192 1.53 -6.96 -6.82
C TYR A 192 2.62 -7.11 -5.74
N GLY A 193 3.90 -7.10 -6.14
CA GLY A 193 5.01 -7.07 -5.18
C GLY A 193 4.93 -5.90 -4.21
N LEU A 194 4.55 -4.70 -4.71
CA LEU A 194 4.37 -3.50 -3.91
C LEU A 194 3.22 -3.64 -2.88
N VAL A 195 2.10 -4.25 -3.28
CA VAL A 195 0.98 -4.55 -2.36
C VAL A 195 1.42 -5.48 -1.24
N LEU A 196 2.17 -6.52 -1.57
CA LEU A 196 2.63 -7.51 -0.60
C LEU A 196 3.58 -6.89 0.43
N ILE A 197 4.61 -6.14 0.00
CA ILE A 197 5.56 -5.50 0.93
C ILE A 197 4.89 -4.43 1.79
N SER A 198 3.98 -3.61 1.25
CA SER A 198 3.29 -2.59 2.04
C SER A 198 2.36 -3.18 3.10
N SER A 199 1.74 -4.34 2.82
CA SER A 199 0.81 -5.00 3.72
C SER A 199 1.48 -5.99 4.68
N PHE A 200 2.70 -6.45 4.36
CA PHE A 200 3.43 -7.45 5.13
C PHE A 200 3.64 -7.09 6.61
N PRO A 201 4.06 -5.86 6.99
CA PRO A 201 4.24 -5.54 8.39
C PRO A 201 2.96 -5.66 9.24
N LEU A 202 1.77 -5.46 8.65
CA LEU A 202 0.50 -5.60 9.35
C LEU A 202 0.22 -7.04 9.81
N ILE A 203 0.71 -8.05 9.07
CA ILE A 203 0.52 -9.45 9.47
C ILE A 203 1.42 -9.84 10.64
N CYS A 204 2.49 -9.09 10.89
CA CYS A 204 3.45 -9.28 11.97
C CYS A 204 3.00 -8.63 13.30
N VAL A 205 1.87 -7.91 13.33
CA VAL A 205 1.41 -7.22 14.54
C VAL A 205 0.80 -8.19 15.54
N ASP A 206 1.36 -8.17 16.75
CA ASP A 206 0.74 -8.72 17.96
C ASP A 206 0.04 -7.59 18.72
N LEU A 207 -1.30 -7.57 18.62
CA LEU A 207 -2.11 -6.51 19.25
C LEU A 207 -2.12 -6.61 20.77
N GLU A 208 -1.97 -7.82 21.34
CA GLU A 208 -2.00 -8.04 22.80
C GLU A 208 -0.72 -7.52 23.43
N LYS A 209 0.42 -7.87 22.87
CA LYS A 209 1.75 -7.41 23.34
C LYS A 209 2.12 -6.03 22.82
N LYS A 210 1.34 -5.44 21.91
CA LYS A 210 1.66 -4.18 21.19
C LYS A 210 3.06 -4.18 20.58
N ALA A 211 3.48 -5.32 20.04
CA ALA A 211 4.81 -5.58 19.51
C ALA A 211 4.76 -6.14 18.09
N LEU A 212 5.90 -6.12 17.41
CA LEU A 212 6.07 -6.85 16.15
C LEU A 212 6.58 -8.25 16.44
N ASN A 213 5.99 -9.24 15.80
CA ASN A 213 6.39 -10.63 15.84
C ASN A 213 6.28 -11.24 14.44
N LEU A 214 7.40 -11.53 13.80
CA LEU A 214 7.44 -12.10 12.45
C LEU A 214 6.66 -13.42 12.37
N LEU A 215 6.70 -14.21 13.43
CA LEU A 215 6.06 -15.52 13.50
C LEU A 215 4.61 -15.48 14.00
N GLN A 216 3.99 -14.29 14.12
CA GLN A 216 2.60 -14.15 14.56
C GLN A 216 1.63 -14.92 13.66
N ASN A 217 1.90 -14.92 12.35
CA ASN A 217 1.14 -15.65 11.33
C ASN A 217 2.10 -16.38 10.39
N LYS A 218 2.72 -17.48 10.89
CA LYS A 218 3.78 -18.21 10.18
C LYS A 218 3.42 -18.62 8.76
N ILE A 219 2.21 -19.19 8.59
CA ILE A 219 1.74 -19.65 7.26
C ILE A 219 1.61 -18.45 6.31
N LEU A 220 0.99 -17.37 6.75
CA LEU A 220 0.81 -16.19 5.92
C LEU A 220 2.14 -15.51 5.60
N PHE A 221 3.10 -15.49 6.55
CA PHE A 221 4.46 -15.03 6.30
C PHE A 221 5.12 -15.82 5.15
N MET A 222 5.05 -17.15 5.20
CA MET A 222 5.62 -18.02 4.16
C MET A 222 4.95 -17.81 2.80
N LEU A 223 3.62 -17.67 2.79
CA LEU A 223 2.86 -17.40 1.57
C LEU A 223 3.21 -16.05 0.95
N VAL A 224 3.31 -14.99 1.76
CA VAL A 224 3.70 -13.65 1.29
C VAL A 224 5.12 -13.68 0.72
N MET A 225 6.07 -14.29 1.44
CA MET A 225 7.45 -14.43 0.98
C MET A 225 7.53 -15.18 -0.37
N LEU A 226 6.83 -16.31 -0.50
CA LEU A 226 6.77 -17.06 -1.75
C LEU A 226 6.16 -16.22 -2.87
N ASN A 227 5.06 -15.51 -2.62
CA ASN A 227 4.44 -14.67 -3.63
C ASN A 227 5.35 -13.51 -4.06
N ILE A 228 6.02 -12.80 -3.13
CA ILE A 228 6.99 -11.75 -3.47
C ILE A 228 8.06 -12.32 -4.41
N PHE A 229 8.56 -13.50 -4.09
CA PHE A 229 9.53 -14.19 -4.93
C PHE A 229 8.97 -14.49 -6.33
N LEU A 230 7.75 -15.03 -6.43
CA LEU A 230 7.10 -15.37 -7.71
C LEU A 230 6.71 -14.14 -8.55
N THR A 231 6.62 -12.93 -7.95
CA THR A 231 6.48 -11.70 -8.76
C THR A 231 7.71 -11.41 -9.62
N GLY A 232 8.86 -11.98 -9.31
CA GLY A 232 10.13 -11.70 -9.99
C GLY A 232 10.59 -10.24 -9.84
N SER A 233 10.08 -9.51 -8.83
CA SER A 233 10.45 -8.12 -8.54
C SER A 233 11.66 -8.07 -7.62
N ARG A 234 12.83 -7.73 -8.18
CA ARG A 234 14.08 -7.61 -7.42
C ARG A 234 13.98 -6.53 -6.32
N SER A 235 13.40 -5.37 -6.64
CA SER A 235 13.22 -4.29 -5.66
C SER A 235 12.29 -4.68 -4.53
N ALA A 236 11.16 -5.33 -4.82
CA ALA A 236 10.24 -5.81 -3.78
C ALA A 236 10.91 -6.88 -2.90
N LEU A 237 11.68 -7.80 -3.48
CA LEU A 237 12.39 -8.82 -2.71
C LEU A 237 13.48 -8.22 -1.82
N ALA A 238 14.27 -7.26 -2.32
CA ALA A 238 15.29 -6.58 -1.54
C ALA A 238 14.69 -5.78 -0.37
N ILE A 239 13.62 -5.03 -0.63
CA ILE A 239 12.92 -4.27 0.41
C ILE A 239 12.29 -5.20 1.45
N PHE A 240 11.69 -6.30 1.02
CA PHE A 240 11.15 -7.33 1.93
C PHE A 240 12.21 -7.91 2.88
N ILE A 241 13.41 -8.20 2.36
CA ILE A 241 14.53 -8.66 3.20
C ILE A 241 14.88 -7.59 4.26
N ILE A 242 14.95 -6.33 3.86
CA ILE A 242 15.20 -5.20 4.76
C ILE A 242 14.10 -5.10 5.83
N GLU A 243 12.83 -5.21 5.46
CA GLU A 243 11.69 -5.22 6.39
C GLU A 243 11.80 -6.36 7.41
N VAL A 244 12.09 -7.57 6.95
CA VAL A 244 12.27 -8.74 7.83
C VAL A 244 13.38 -8.48 8.83
N LEU A 245 14.53 -7.94 8.40
CA LEU A 245 15.64 -7.59 9.30
C LEU A 245 15.22 -6.55 10.34
N PHE A 246 14.55 -5.48 9.95
CA PHE A 246 14.08 -4.46 10.89
C PHE A 246 13.04 -5.02 11.88
N ILE A 247 12.09 -5.85 11.43
CA ILE A 247 11.12 -6.49 12.30
C ILE A 247 11.83 -7.38 13.32
N ILE A 248 12.86 -8.14 12.93
CA ILE A 248 13.67 -8.96 13.86
C ILE A 248 14.38 -8.07 14.87
N ILE A 249 15.04 -7.00 14.44
CA ILE A 249 15.78 -6.09 15.31
C ILE A 249 14.88 -5.49 16.38
N LEU A 250 13.65 -5.11 16.01
CA LEU A 250 12.69 -4.42 16.88
C LEU A 250 11.76 -5.35 17.67
N SER A 251 11.79 -6.65 17.36
CA SER A 251 11.05 -7.67 18.12
C SER A 251 11.63 -7.87 19.52
N ASP A 252 10.79 -8.35 20.43
CA ASP A 252 11.20 -8.72 21.77
C ASP A 252 12.23 -9.87 21.77
N ARG A 253 13.08 -9.92 22.80
CA ARG A 253 14.21 -10.88 22.85
C ARG A 253 13.79 -12.34 22.63
N GLU A 254 12.68 -12.77 23.21
CA GLU A 254 12.18 -14.14 23.06
C GLU A 254 11.72 -14.42 21.62
N ASN A 255 10.92 -13.51 21.06
CA ASN A 255 10.45 -13.62 19.67
C ASN A 255 11.62 -13.54 18.68
N LYS A 256 12.64 -12.71 18.95
CA LYS A 256 13.86 -12.60 18.15
C LYS A 256 14.59 -13.94 18.04
N LYS A 257 14.85 -14.61 19.18
CA LYS A 257 15.53 -15.93 19.18
C LYS A 257 14.74 -16.96 18.36
N LYS A 258 13.43 -17.07 18.61
CA LYS A 258 12.55 -18.00 17.87
C LYS A 258 12.57 -17.72 16.36
N THR A 259 12.52 -16.44 15.99
CA THR A 259 12.54 -16.00 14.59
C THR A 259 13.86 -16.32 13.92
N ILE A 260 14.99 -16.04 14.56
CA ILE A 260 16.32 -16.33 14.00
C ILE A 260 16.49 -17.83 13.78
N ILE A 261 16.12 -18.66 14.76
CA ILE A 261 16.18 -20.13 14.62
C ILE A 261 15.29 -20.60 13.47
N PHE A 262 14.04 -20.10 13.41
CA PHE A 262 13.11 -20.45 12.34
C PHE A 262 13.66 -20.09 10.96
N LEU A 263 14.17 -18.86 10.78
CA LEU A 263 14.73 -18.40 9.51
C LEU A 263 16.01 -19.17 9.14
N PHE A 264 16.85 -19.47 10.12
CA PHE A 264 18.05 -20.29 9.87
C PHE A 264 17.69 -21.69 9.39
N CYS A 265 16.77 -22.38 10.08
CA CYS A 265 16.29 -23.71 9.63
C CYS A 265 15.62 -23.63 8.26
N PHE A 266 14.79 -22.60 8.04
CA PHE A 266 14.13 -22.40 6.74
C PHE A 266 15.14 -22.16 5.63
N LEU A 267 16.14 -21.29 5.84
CA LEU A 267 17.19 -21.01 4.87
C LEU A 267 18.00 -22.28 4.56
N LEU A 268 18.37 -23.04 5.59
CA LEU A 268 19.11 -24.30 5.43
C LEU A 268 18.32 -25.29 4.57
N ILE A 269 17.05 -25.51 4.88
CA ILE A 269 16.16 -26.39 4.11
C ILE A 269 16.02 -25.88 2.67
N SER A 270 15.85 -24.56 2.49
CA SER A 270 15.73 -23.95 1.15
C SER A 270 16.99 -24.14 0.31
N VAL A 271 18.16 -23.94 0.92
CA VAL A 271 19.46 -24.16 0.23
C VAL A 271 19.60 -25.62 -0.17
N ILE A 272 19.32 -26.58 0.73
CA ILE A 272 19.39 -28.03 0.44
C ILE A 272 18.42 -28.38 -0.71
N ALA A 273 17.18 -27.81 -0.67
CA ALA A 273 16.19 -28.06 -1.73
C ALA A 273 16.65 -27.49 -3.08
N VAL A 274 17.15 -26.25 -3.12
CA VAL A 274 17.64 -25.62 -4.36
C VAL A 274 18.85 -26.38 -4.93
N LEU A 275 19.76 -26.83 -4.09
CA LEU A 275 20.94 -27.63 -4.53
C LEU A 275 20.53 -29.04 -4.97
N GLY A 276 19.62 -29.69 -4.23
CA GLY A 276 19.12 -31.02 -4.57
C GLY A 276 18.32 -31.06 -5.88
N PHE A 277 17.62 -29.98 -6.17
CA PHE A 277 16.82 -29.80 -7.40
C PHE A 277 17.44 -28.77 -8.37
N TYR A 278 18.77 -28.67 -8.38
CA TYR A 278 19.51 -27.64 -9.13
C TYR A 278 19.11 -27.53 -10.61
N ASN A 279 18.82 -28.63 -11.27
CA ASN A 279 18.49 -28.67 -12.70
C ASN A 279 17.03 -28.31 -13.02
N THR A 280 16.22 -28.03 -12.02
CA THR A 280 14.81 -27.61 -12.27
C THR A 280 14.74 -26.16 -12.65
N SER A 281 13.77 -25.80 -13.49
CA SER A 281 13.49 -24.43 -13.89
C SER A 281 13.19 -23.50 -12.69
N PHE A 282 12.57 -24.06 -11.64
CA PHE A 282 12.30 -23.35 -10.41
C PHE A 282 13.59 -22.97 -9.67
N SER A 283 14.50 -23.93 -9.44
CA SER A 283 15.77 -23.67 -8.75
C SER A 283 16.65 -22.69 -9.53
N GLN A 284 16.71 -22.81 -10.84
CA GLN A 284 17.41 -21.84 -11.71
C GLN A 284 16.81 -20.44 -11.60
N THR A 285 15.48 -20.33 -11.52
CA THR A 285 14.79 -19.04 -11.33
C THR A 285 15.10 -18.44 -9.95
N VAL A 286 15.15 -19.26 -8.88
CA VAL A 286 15.54 -18.82 -7.54
C VAL A 286 16.96 -18.26 -7.56
N LEU A 287 17.92 -19.02 -8.06
CA LEU A 287 19.33 -18.62 -8.13
C LEU A 287 19.51 -17.35 -8.97
N ARG A 288 18.85 -17.29 -10.12
CA ARG A 288 18.89 -16.10 -11.00
C ARG A 288 18.37 -14.83 -10.31
N GLN A 289 17.27 -14.91 -9.55
CA GLN A 289 16.72 -13.74 -8.86
C GLN A 289 17.67 -13.24 -7.77
N PHE A 290 18.20 -14.13 -6.94
CA PHE A 290 19.18 -13.75 -5.93
C PHE A 290 20.45 -13.21 -6.57
N ALA A 291 21.02 -13.90 -7.55
CA ALA A 291 22.20 -13.44 -8.27
C ALA A 291 21.99 -12.04 -8.91
N SER A 292 20.81 -11.77 -9.47
CA SER A 292 20.52 -10.47 -10.07
C SER A 292 20.40 -9.31 -9.06
N ILE A 293 20.09 -9.60 -7.79
CA ILE A 293 20.16 -8.60 -6.71
C ILE A 293 21.63 -8.30 -6.38
N PHE A 294 22.46 -9.34 -6.27
CA PHE A 294 23.89 -9.16 -6.06
C PHE A 294 24.57 -8.42 -7.22
N ASP A 295 24.18 -8.74 -8.45
CA ASP A 295 24.71 -8.05 -9.64
C ASP A 295 24.38 -6.54 -9.61
N GLU A 296 23.17 -6.19 -9.17
CA GLU A 296 22.74 -4.78 -9.07
C GLU A 296 23.47 -4.02 -7.92
N LEU A 297 23.78 -4.72 -6.82
CA LEU A 297 24.46 -4.12 -5.67
C LEU A 297 25.99 -4.01 -5.82
N PHE A 298 26.59 -5.03 -6.45
CA PHE A 298 28.05 -5.19 -6.49
C PHE A 298 28.65 -5.12 -7.89
N GLY A 299 27.83 -4.88 -8.94
CA GLY A 299 28.28 -4.81 -10.32
C GLY A 299 28.81 -6.15 -10.88
N THR A 300 28.38 -7.28 -10.30
CA THR A 300 28.75 -8.63 -10.77
C THR A 300 27.85 -9.08 -11.93
N GLN A 301 28.18 -10.22 -12.56
CA GLN A 301 27.37 -10.79 -13.64
C GLN A 301 26.97 -12.25 -13.35
N TRP A 302 26.69 -12.54 -12.10
CA TRP A 302 26.38 -13.92 -11.68
C TRP A 302 25.04 -14.43 -12.21
N ALA A 303 24.05 -13.53 -12.38
CA ALA A 303 22.73 -13.90 -12.87
C ALA A 303 22.76 -14.48 -14.29
N VAL A 304 23.77 -14.11 -15.09
CA VAL A 304 23.96 -14.66 -16.45
C VAL A 304 24.19 -16.16 -16.43
N LYS A 305 24.92 -16.69 -15.42
CA LYS A 305 25.13 -18.12 -15.24
C LYS A 305 23.83 -18.90 -15.02
N PHE A 306 22.78 -18.24 -14.61
CA PHE A 306 21.45 -18.80 -14.37
C PHE A 306 20.42 -18.37 -15.43
N GLY A 307 20.88 -17.95 -16.62
CA GLY A 307 20.02 -17.64 -17.77
C GLY A 307 19.41 -16.24 -17.75
N ALA A 308 20.05 -15.25 -17.11
CA ALA A 308 19.65 -13.84 -17.25
C ALA A 308 20.19 -13.25 -18.56
N GLU A 309 19.38 -12.43 -19.24
CA GLU A 309 19.79 -11.71 -20.44
C GLU A 309 20.58 -10.45 -20.04
N VAL A 310 21.85 -10.35 -20.45
CA VAL A 310 22.77 -9.24 -20.12
C VAL A 310 22.22 -7.90 -20.63
N GLU A 311 21.73 -7.87 -21.85
CA GLU A 311 21.22 -6.64 -22.49
C GLU A 311 20.06 -6.04 -21.73
N ARG A 312 19.13 -6.83 -21.21
CA ARG A 312 17.99 -6.33 -20.43
C ARG A 312 18.37 -5.82 -19.04
N LEU A 313 19.43 -6.38 -18.45
CA LEU A 313 19.93 -5.87 -17.16
C LEU A 313 20.57 -4.49 -17.32
N SER A 314 21.41 -4.32 -18.34
CA SER A 314 22.08 -3.04 -18.63
C SER A 314 21.11 -1.97 -19.12
N GLN A 315 20.14 -2.31 -19.98
CA GLN A 315 19.11 -1.38 -20.45
C GLN A 315 18.22 -0.87 -19.33
N SER A 316 17.86 -1.72 -18.34
CA SER A 316 17.03 -1.33 -17.21
C SER A 316 17.73 -0.36 -16.26
N SER A 317 19.05 -0.49 -16.06
CA SER A 317 19.82 0.44 -15.21
C SER A 317 20.08 1.76 -15.92
N SER A 318 20.57 1.73 -17.17
CA SER A 318 20.83 2.93 -17.97
C SER A 318 19.58 3.78 -18.18
N TYR A 319 18.42 3.13 -18.41
CA TYR A 319 17.15 3.82 -18.55
C TYR A 319 16.79 4.64 -17.29
N ARG A 320 16.99 4.08 -16.08
CA ARG A 320 16.69 4.76 -14.82
C ARG A 320 17.61 5.94 -14.54
N GLU A 321 18.87 5.91 -15.01
CA GLU A 321 19.81 7.02 -14.91
C GLU A 321 19.38 8.24 -15.75
N LEU A 322 18.59 8.02 -16.79
CA LEU A 322 18.04 9.09 -17.62
C LEU A 322 16.84 9.80 -16.99
N LEU A 323 16.07 9.11 -16.12
CA LEU A 323 14.84 9.68 -15.55
C LEU A 323 15.05 11.00 -14.79
N PRO A 324 16.10 11.21 -13.98
CA PRO A 324 16.35 12.50 -13.33
C PRO A 324 16.62 13.65 -14.31
N LYS A 325 17.05 13.36 -15.56
CA LYS A 325 17.27 14.40 -16.59
C LYS A 325 15.96 15.01 -17.08
N ILE A 326 14.81 14.36 -16.79
CA ILE A 326 13.47 14.89 -17.10
C ILE A 326 13.23 16.21 -16.37
N PHE A 327 13.73 16.39 -15.15
CA PHE A 327 13.62 17.65 -14.40
C PHE A 327 14.27 18.84 -15.09
N LYS A 328 15.22 18.60 -16.00
CA LYS A 328 15.98 19.63 -16.73
C LYS A 328 15.42 19.93 -18.13
N GLN A 329 14.33 19.27 -18.52
CA GLN A 329 13.75 19.47 -19.86
C GLN A 329 13.06 20.83 -19.98
N SER A 330 13.55 21.70 -20.86
CA SER A 330 13.09 23.08 -21.04
C SER A 330 11.62 23.19 -21.51
N TRP A 331 11.09 22.17 -22.16
CA TRP A 331 9.70 22.12 -22.62
C TRP A 331 8.69 21.72 -21.54
N LEU A 332 9.16 21.26 -20.36
CA LEU A 332 8.30 21.04 -19.20
C LEU A 332 8.20 22.32 -18.39
N ASN A 333 6.94 22.78 -18.18
CA ASN A 333 6.71 23.94 -17.35
C ASN A 333 6.92 23.59 -15.88
N PRO A 334 7.81 24.29 -15.15
CA PRO A 334 8.13 23.97 -13.74
C PRO A 334 6.99 24.26 -12.75
N LEU A 335 6.01 25.08 -13.15
CA LEU A 335 4.88 25.48 -12.30
C LEU A 335 3.57 24.80 -12.68
N ILE A 336 3.41 24.40 -13.94
CA ILE A 336 2.15 23.83 -14.45
C ILE A 336 2.43 22.44 -15.00
N GLY A 337 1.93 21.41 -14.30
CA GLY A 337 2.04 20.02 -14.73
C GLY A 337 1.34 19.74 -16.07
N ARG A 338 1.57 18.58 -16.62
CA ARG A 338 0.91 18.14 -17.87
C ARG A 338 -0.49 17.55 -17.63
N GLY A 339 -0.84 17.21 -16.39
CA GLY A 339 -2.03 16.45 -16.05
C GLY A 339 -1.81 14.93 -16.14
N VAL A 340 -2.83 14.16 -15.83
CA VAL A 340 -2.77 12.70 -15.73
C VAL A 340 -3.07 12.01 -17.06
N SER A 341 -3.98 12.59 -17.86
CA SER A 341 -4.47 11.96 -19.10
C SER A 341 -3.50 12.07 -20.28
N ARG A 342 -2.51 12.95 -20.21
CA ARG A 342 -1.59 13.18 -21.33
C ARG A 342 -0.45 12.17 -21.32
N HIS A 343 -0.37 11.41 -22.41
CA HIS A 343 0.76 10.50 -22.60
C HIS A 343 2.09 11.26 -22.63
N PHE A 344 3.08 10.71 -21.92
CA PHE A 344 4.43 11.27 -21.86
C PHE A 344 5.34 10.51 -22.83
N SER A 345 6.06 11.26 -23.66
CA SER A 345 7.17 10.76 -24.47
C SER A 345 8.24 11.85 -24.54
N ALA A 346 9.47 11.47 -24.35
CA ALA A 346 10.63 12.37 -24.45
C ALA A 346 11.83 11.64 -25.05
N VAL A 347 12.65 12.37 -25.82
CA VAL A 347 13.96 11.89 -26.26
C VAL A 347 15.01 12.55 -25.38
N ILE A 348 15.78 11.75 -24.65
CA ILE A 348 16.84 12.19 -23.75
C ILE A 348 18.12 11.42 -24.09
N ASP A 349 19.19 12.13 -24.44
CA ASP A 349 20.46 11.55 -24.84
C ASP A 349 20.33 10.48 -25.95
N GLY A 350 19.42 10.70 -26.89
CA GLY A 350 19.16 9.78 -28.00
C GLY A 350 18.24 8.61 -27.66
N TYR A 351 17.81 8.44 -26.40
CA TYR A 351 16.89 7.40 -25.96
C TYR A 351 15.45 7.91 -25.88
N THR A 352 14.51 7.19 -26.47
CA THR A 352 13.08 7.50 -26.37
C THR A 352 12.52 6.95 -25.06
N ILE A 353 12.08 7.83 -24.17
CA ILE A 353 11.45 7.49 -22.88
C ILE A 353 9.94 7.52 -23.07
N MET A 354 9.28 6.36 -22.98
CA MET A 354 7.82 6.20 -23.10
C MET A 354 7.16 5.81 -21.77
N SER A 355 7.89 5.16 -20.87
CA SER A 355 7.42 4.79 -19.54
C SER A 355 8.24 5.52 -18.47
N ILE A 356 7.62 5.86 -17.35
CA ILE A 356 8.32 6.53 -16.24
C ILE A 356 8.30 5.61 -15.05
N ASP A 357 9.37 4.82 -14.95
CA ASP A 357 9.52 3.86 -13.85
C ASP A 357 10.07 4.54 -12.58
N ASN A 358 9.52 5.69 -12.23
CA ASN A 358 9.79 6.44 -11.01
C ASN A 358 8.60 7.33 -10.68
N PHE A 359 7.95 7.05 -9.56
CA PHE A 359 6.75 7.77 -9.12
C PHE A 359 7.00 9.28 -8.94
N PHE A 360 8.14 9.67 -8.35
CA PHE A 360 8.41 11.09 -8.06
C PHE A 360 8.64 11.90 -9.34
N VAL A 361 9.32 11.32 -10.31
CA VAL A 361 9.46 11.91 -11.65
C VAL A 361 8.10 12.00 -12.33
N ALA A 362 7.28 10.97 -12.21
CA ALA A 362 5.93 10.97 -12.76
C ALA A 362 5.04 12.03 -12.08
N GLN A 363 5.16 12.22 -10.76
CA GLN A 363 4.44 13.30 -10.05
C GLN A 363 4.87 14.69 -10.54
N TYR A 364 6.16 14.90 -10.79
CA TYR A 364 6.65 16.14 -11.39
C TYR A 364 6.04 16.38 -12.78
N ILE A 365 5.99 15.38 -13.63
CA ILE A 365 5.38 15.52 -14.96
C ILE A 365 3.89 15.87 -14.86
N ARG A 366 3.16 15.21 -13.96
CA ARG A 366 1.72 15.41 -13.78
C ARG A 366 1.36 16.76 -13.19
N TYR A 367 2.13 17.21 -12.18
CA TYR A 367 1.74 18.34 -11.31
C TYR A 367 2.83 19.40 -11.15
N ALA A 368 3.96 19.29 -11.86
CA ALA A 368 5.16 20.14 -11.75
C ALA A 368 5.73 20.19 -10.32
N TYR A 369 6.64 21.14 -10.04
CA TYR A 369 7.22 21.29 -8.69
C TYR A 369 6.18 21.56 -7.60
N PRO A 370 5.16 22.44 -7.79
CA PRO A 370 4.20 22.69 -6.72
C PRO A 370 3.48 21.42 -6.24
N GLY A 371 3.07 20.54 -7.17
CA GLY A 371 2.40 19.30 -6.79
C GLY A 371 3.35 18.26 -6.22
N LEU A 372 4.55 18.13 -6.77
CA LEU A 372 5.58 17.27 -6.19
C LEU A 372 5.92 17.67 -4.77
N ILE A 373 6.15 18.97 -4.52
CA ILE A 373 6.48 19.51 -3.18
C ILE A 373 5.31 19.27 -2.22
N ALA A 374 4.07 19.61 -2.61
CA ALA A 374 2.89 19.40 -1.78
C ALA A 374 2.73 17.92 -1.38
N TYR A 375 2.94 17.01 -2.34
CA TYR A 375 2.87 15.58 -2.09
C TYR A 375 3.99 15.10 -1.16
N VAL A 376 5.24 15.53 -1.41
CA VAL A 376 6.39 15.17 -0.55
C VAL A 376 6.20 15.70 0.87
N LEU A 377 5.64 16.90 1.05
CA LEU A 377 5.30 17.43 2.38
C LEU A 377 4.28 16.56 3.11
N LEU A 378 3.26 16.02 2.40
CA LEU A 378 2.32 15.05 2.96
C LEU A 378 3.06 13.79 3.44
N LEU A 379 3.99 13.27 2.65
CA LEU A 379 4.78 12.08 3.01
C LEU A 379 5.66 12.34 4.24
N ILE A 380 6.40 13.44 4.25
CA ILE A 380 7.29 13.81 5.37
C ILE A 380 6.47 13.99 6.65
N ASN A 381 5.33 14.72 6.58
CA ASN A 381 4.46 14.86 7.74
C ASN A 381 4.00 13.51 8.28
N THR A 382 3.58 12.61 7.38
CA THR A 382 3.12 11.26 7.77
C THR A 382 4.24 10.49 8.47
N LEU A 383 5.44 10.44 7.90
CA LEU A 383 6.61 9.78 8.50
C LEU A 383 6.95 10.37 9.88
N VAL A 384 7.06 11.70 9.97
CA VAL A 384 7.39 12.40 11.24
C VAL A 384 6.33 12.12 12.31
N LYS A 385 5.04 12.12 11.94
CA LYS A 385 3.95 11.80 12.88
C LYS A 385 4.00 10.35 13.32
N MET A 386 4.26 9.40 12.41
CA MET A 386 4.43 7.98 12.77
C MET A 386 5.61 7.79 13.73
N LEU A 387 6.77 8.36 13.44
CA LEU A 387 7.97 8.27 14.28
C LEU A 387 7.74 8.86 15.69
N LYS A 388 7.11 10.04 15.78
CA LYS A 388 6.82 10.68 17.07
C LYS A 388 5.84 9.90 17.94
N ASN A 389 4.95 9.12 17.33
CA ASN A 389 3.86 8.43 18.01
C ASN A 389 4.06 6.92 18.16
N VAL A 390 5.26 6.40 17.92
CA VAL A 390 5.59 4.96 18.07
C VAL A 390 5.23 4.44 19.47
N LYS A 391 5.35 5.26 20.51
CA LYS A 391 5.09 4.88 21.91
C LYS A 391 3.60 4.58 22.21
N ILE A 392 2.66 5.06 21.41
CA ILE A 392 1.21 4.88 21.62
C ILE A 392 0.82 3.40 21.48
N ASN A 393 1.23 2.79 20.38
CA ASN A 393 1.06 1.37 20.10
C ASN A 393 2.25 0.91 19.24
N LYS A 394 3.35 0.53 19.90
CA LYS A 394 4.64 0.28 19.27
C LYS A 394 4.52 -0.66 18.06
N GLY A 395 3.88 -1.82 18.24
CA GLY A 395 3.78 -2.82 17.17
C GLY A 395 3.01 -2.31 15.95
N LEU A 396 1.84 -1.71 16.18
CA LEU A 396 0.97 -1.30 15.08
C LEU A 396 1.49 -0.05 14.36
N VAL A 397 2.02 0.94 15.11
CA VAL A 397 2.60 2.15 14.50
C VAL A 397 3.86 1.81 13.70
N LEU A 398 4.72 0.91 14.21
CA LEU A 398 5.87 0.43 13.45
C LEU A 398 5.46 -0.34 12.20
N ALA A 399 4.40 -1.15 12.28
CA ALA A 399 3.88 -1.84 11.09
C ALA A 399 3.40 -0.85 10.01
N CYS A 400 2.65 0.19 10.41
CA CYS A 400 2.26 1.25 9.49
C CYS A 400 3.47 2.01 8.92
N LEU A 401 4.45 2.32 9.77
CA LEU A 401 5.67 3.02 9.37
C LEU A 401 6.49 2.21 8.34
N PHE A 402 6.71 0.92 8.60
CA PHE A 402 7.48 0.07 7.68
C PHE A 402 6.74 -0.13 6.38
N GLY A 403 5.46 -0.50 6.40
CA GLY A 403 4.69 -0.66 5.17
C GLY A 403 4.63 0.63 4.35
N PHE A 404 4.49 1.79 5.00
CA PHE A 404 4.51 3.10 4.35
C PHE A 404 5.89 3.39 3.73
N PHE A 405 6.96 3.20 4.49
CA PHE A 405 8.32 3.46 4.03
C PHE A 405 8.72 2.54 2.88
N SER A 406 8.47 1.24 3.00
CA SER A 406 8.75 0.24 1.97
C SER A 406 7.97 0.49 0.68
N TYR A 407 6.72 0.92 0.82
CA TYR A 407 5.90 1.31 -0.32
C TYR A 407 6.57 2.43 -1.12
N TYR A 408 6.92 3.55 -0.47
CA TYR A 408 7.51 4.69 -1.18
C TYR A 408 8.97 4.45 -1.60
N MET A 409 9.74 3.62 -0.90
CA MET A 409 11.04 3.16 -1.38
C MET A 409 10.93 2.39 -2.71
N ASN A 410 9.95 1.49 -2.82
CA ASN A 410 9.77 0.73 -4.06
C ASN A 410 9.26 1.60 -5.21
N LEU A 411 8.50 2.65 -4.93
CA LEU A 411 8.06 3.63 -5.93
C LEU A 411 9.21 4.46 -6.55
N TRP A 412 10.41 4.39 -6.00
CA TRP A 412 11.60 4.91 -6.67
C TRP A 412 11.95 4.13 -7.95
N PHE A 413 11.52 2.87 -8.02
CA PHE A 413 11.80 1.94 -9.12
C PHE A 413 10.60 1.68 -10.03
N MET A 414 9.45 2.29 -9.75
CA MET A 414 8.24 2.13 -10.55
C MET A 414 7.25 3.28 -10.33
N ASP A 415 6.31 3.44 -11.27
CA ASP A 415 5.12 4.28 -11.09
C ASP A 415 3.87 3.39 -11.10
N ALA A 416 3.16 3.36 -9.98
CA ALA A 416 1.99 2.51 -9.80
C ALA A 416 0.89 3.24 -9.02
N LEU A 417 0.29 4.27 -9.62
CA LEU A 417 -0.79 5.06 -9.01
C LEU A 417 -1.93 4.19 -8.45
N GLN A 418 -2.27 3.15 -9.16
CA GLN A 418 -3.36 2.23 -8.79
C GLN A 418 -3.15 1.50 -7.47
N THR A 419 -1.91 1.45 -6.96
CA THR A 419 -1.59 0.80 -5.68
C THR A 419 -1.58 1.76 -4.51
N LEU A 420 -1.75 3.08 -4.70
CA LEU A 420 -1.82 4.09 -3.64
C LEU A 420 -2.89 3.76 -2.59
N LYS A 421 -3.96 3.11 -3.01
CA LYS A 421 -5.01 2.62 -2.10
C LYS A 421 -4.44 1.82 -0.92
N TYR A 422 -3.42 1.00 -1.10
CA TYR A 422 -2.86 0.16 -0.03
C TYR A 422 -2.07 0.98 1.00
N VAL A 423 -1.36 2.02 0.57
CA VAL A 423 -0.69 2.93 1.51
C VAL A 423 -1.70 3.82 2.24
N TYR A 424 -2.80 4.19 1.62
CA TYR A 424 -3.89 4.92 2.28
C TYR A 424 -4.58 4.10 3.36
N MET A 425 -4.62 2.77 3.23
CA MET A 425 -5.05 1.89 4.32
C MET A 425 -4.12 2.01 5.55
N LEU A 426 -2.80 2.07 5.35
CA LEU A 426 -1.83 2.25 6.43
C LEU A 426 -2.00 3.63 7.10
N MET A 427 -2.18 4.68 6.30
CA MET A 427 -2.45 6.03 6.79
C MET A 427 -3.76 6.08 7.59
N ALA A 428 -4.81 5.42 7.10
CA ALA A 428 -6.10 5.36 7.79
C ALA A 428 -6.00 4.62 9.13
N ILE A 429 -5.32 3.48 9.19
CA ILE A 429 -5.06 2.76 10.46
C ILE A 429 -4.30 3.66 11.43
N PHE A 430 -3.25 4.33 10.98
CA PHE A 430 -2.46 5.22 11.82
C PHE A 430 -3.28 6.42 12.35
N GLU A 431 -4.11 7.02 11.53
CA GLU A 431 -4.98 8.13 11.95
C GLU A 431 -5.97 7.70 13.03
N VAL A 432 -6.56 6.49 12.89
CA VAL A 432 -7.46 5.94 13.92
C VAL A 432 -6.72 5.74 15.25
N ILE A 433 -5.47 5.26 15.23
CA ILE A 433 -4.64 5.13 16.44
C ILE A 433 -4.50 6.48 17.15
N LEU A 434 -4.23 7.55 16.42
CA LEU A 434 -4.10 8.89 16.99
C LEU A 434 -5.40 9.40 17.58
N ILE A 435 -6.52 9.22 16.88
CA ILE A 435 -7.85 9.65 17.34
C ILE A 435 -8.23 8.92 18.64
N GLU A 436 -7.99 7.59 18.71
CA GLU A 436 -8.30 6.80 19.91
C GLU A 436 -7.42 7.20 21.09
N ASN A 437 -6.14 7.50 20.85
CA ASN A 437 -5.22 7.94 21.91
C ASN A 437 -5.62 9.31 22.48
N ASN A 438 -5.96 10.28 21.65
CA ASN A 438 -6.39 11.61 22.09
C ASN A 438 -7.65 11.53 22.97
N LYS A 439 -8.65 10.73 22.60
CA LYS A 439 -9.84 10.50 23.43
C LYS A 439 -9.51 9.94 24.82
N THR A 440 -8.51 9.07 24.88
CA THR A 440 -8.07 8.46 26.16
C THR A 440 -7.35 9.46 27.05
N ALA A 441 -6.58 10.38 26.45
CA ALA A 441 -5.88 11.46 27.15
C ALA A 441 -6.88 12.46 27.76
N ASP A 442 -7.86 12.92 26.98
CA ASP A 442 -8.92 13.86 27.41
C ASP A 442 -9.72 13.26 28.58
N THR A 443 -10.07 11.98 28.50
CA THR A 443 -10.81 11.28 29.57
C THR A 443 -10.01 11.19 30.87
N LYS A 444 -8.68 11.04 30.79
CA LYS A 444 -7.78 11.03 31.96
C LYS A 444 -7.65 12.43 32.58
N GLN A 445 -7.57 13.49 31.78
CA GLN A 445 -7.52 14.87 32.27
C GLN A 445 -8.81 15.28 32.98
N ILE A 446 -9.96 14.93 32.43
CA ILE A 446 -11.28 15.20 33.05
C ILE A 446 -11.39 14.47 34.40
N LYS A 447 -10.89 13.23 34.50
CA LYS A 447 -10.87 12.51 35.76
C LYS A 447 -9.93 13.17 36.80
N LYS A 448 -8.72 13.61 36.38
CA LYS A 448 -7.78 14.32 37.26
C LYS A 448 -8.36 15.63 37.80
N SER A 449 -8.99 16.41 36.93
CA SER A 449 -9.64 17.69 37.31
C SER A 449 -10.79 17.51 38.32
N LYS A 450 -11.48 16.37 38.32
CA LYS A 450 -12.56 16.05 39.28
C LYS A 450 -12.06 15.58 40.66
N TYR A 451 -10.80 15.19 40.79
CA TYR A 451 -10.20 14.79 42.07
C TYR A 451 -9.44 15.94 42.75
N ILE A 452 -9.29 17.08 42.11
CA ILE A 452 -8.59 18.26 42.64
C ILE A 452 -9.61 19.31 43.15
N LYS A 453 -10.91 19.11 42.92
CA LYS A 453 -12.02 19.84 43.55
C LYS A 453 -12.67 18.98 44.62
#